data_edc72fd443141d50a902c4ae1fcc8b1e
#
_entry.id   edc72fd443141d50a902c4ae1fcc8b1e
#
_cell.length_a   1.000
_cell.length_b   1.000
_cell.length_c   1.000
_cell.angle_alpha   90.00
_cell.angle_beta   90.00
_cell.angle_gamma   90.00
#
_symmetry.space_group_name_H-M   'P 1'
#
loop_
_entity.id
_entity.type
_entity.pdbx_description
1 polymer ?
#
loop_
_entity_poly.entity_id
_entity_poly.type
_entity_poly.pdbx_seq_one_letter_code
_entity_poly.pdbx_strand_id
1 'polypeptide(L)'
;MPLLKLDVKFVLPMYDGEVNAEKLDNWVRQMEVYCNVQQIKDEATKIRLASLRLEGTTLIWWQSKMQHGTQQVGKVFPSWHDFISALRKQFYPLGYKEKALIE
;
A
#
# COMPACT_ATOMS: atom_id res chain seq x y z
N MET A 1 18.50 -14.31 15.62
CA MET A 1 18.00 -14.60 15.59
C MET A 1 17.33 -15.29 14.72
N PRO A 2 17.14 -15.88 14.84
CA PRO A 2 16.55 -16.78 14.09
C PRO A 2 15.47 -16.36 13.24
N LEU A 3 14.76 -15.68 13.66
CA LEU A 3 13.79 -15.22 12.97
C LEU A 3 14.10 -15.10 11.60
N LEU A 4 15.19 -14.92 11.32
CA LEU A 4 15.53 -14.69 10.06
C LEU A 4 15.07 -15.67 9.14
N LYS A 5 15.04 -16.81 9.48
CA LYS A 5 14.69 -17.77 8.61
C LYS A 5 13.38 -17.55 8.11
N LEU A 6 12.52 -17.05 8.84
CA LEU A 6 11.21 -16.85 8.42
C LEU A 6 11.17 -15.87 7.33
N ASP A 7 11.96 -14.87 7.40
CA ASP A 7 11.95 -13.86 6.41
C ASP A 7 12.26 -14.38 5.06
N VAL A 8 13.08 -15.34 4.98
CA VAL A 8 13.47 -15.87 3.72
C VAL A 8 12.29 -16.43 2.95
N LYS A 9 11.33 -16.93 3.66
CA LYS A 9 10.21 -17.52 2.98
C LYS A 9 9.10 -16.55 2.71
N PHE A 10 9.17 -15.38 3.24
CA PHE A 10 8.07 -14.44 3.09
C PHE A 10 8.34 -13.55 1.88
N VAL A 11 7.59 -13.76 0.83
CA VAL A 11 7.75 -12.97 -0.39
C VAL A 11 6.59 -12.02 -0.50
N LEU A 12 6.85 -10.74 -0.49
CA LEU A 12 5.80 -9.75 -0.58
C LEU A 12 5.39 -9.56 -2.03
N PRO A 13 4.11 -9.51 -2.31
CA PRO A 13 3.65 -9.35 -3.68
C PRO A 13 3.79 -7.92 -4.16
N MET A 14 3.81 -7.73 -5.47
CA MET A 14 3.81 -6.41 -6.07
C MET A 14 2.38 -6.05 -6.43
N TYR A 15 2.06 -4.77 -6.42
CA TYR A 15 0.76 -4.31 -6.88
C TYR A 15 0.99 -3.47 -8.12
N ASP A 16 0.38 -3.84 -9.22
CA ASP A 16 0.63 -3.22 -10.52
C ASP A 16 -0.41 -2.17 -10.91
N GLY A 17 -1.38 -1.92 -10.06
CA GLY A 17 -2.39 -0.92 -10.38
C GLY A 17 -3.61 -1.46 -11.10
N GLU A 18 -3.73 -2.78 -11.20
CA GLU A 18 -4.91 -3.36 -11.83
C GLU A 18 -6.13 -2.96 -11.03
N VAL A 19 -7.18 -2.49 -11.71
CA VAL A 19 -8.38 -2.02 -11.05
C VAL A 19 -9.21 -3.23 -10.62
N ASN A 20 -8.92 -3.75 -9.45
CA ASN A 20 -9.53 -4.95 -8.94
C ASN A 20 -9.50 -4.85 -7.42
N ALA A 21 -10.66 -4.69 -6.79
CA ALA A 21 -10.73 -4.45 -5.36
C ALA A 21 -10.14 -5.61 -4.56
N GLU A 22 -10.41 -6.82 -4.98
CA GLU A 22 -9.94 -7.99 -4.28
C GLU A 22 -8.41 -8.08 -4.30
N LYS A 23 -7.84 -7.78 -5.45
CA LYS A 23 -6.40 -7.84 -5.61
C LYS A 23 -5.72 -6.79 -4.75
N LEU A 24 -6.27 -5.59 -4.73
CA LEU A 24 -5.71 -4.51 -3.93
C LEU A 24 -5.83 -4.83 -2.44
N ASP A 25 -7.01 -5.28 -2.00
CA ASP A 25 -7.22 -5.58 -0.60
C ASP A 25 -6.31 -6.72 -0.14
N ASN A 26 -6.07 -7.67 -1.00
CA ASN A 26 -5.21 -8.79 -0.68
C ASN A 26 -3.77 -8.31 -0.50
N TRP A 27 -3.34 -7.42 -1.40
CA TRP A 27 -2.00 -6.85 -1.32
C TRP A 27 -1.84 -6.04 -0.03
N VAL A 28 -2.85 -5.23 0.31
CA VAL A 28 -2.82 -4.42 1.51
C VAL A 28 -2.71 -5.31 2.74
N ARG A 29 -3.50 -6.37 2.78
CA ARG A 29 -3.49 -7.28 3.91
C ARG A 29 -2.11 -7.92 4.09
N GLN A 30 -1.48 -8.33 2.99
CA GLN A 30 -0.18 -8.97 3.09
C GLN A 30 0.87 -7.98 3.56
N MET A 31 0.78 -6.72 3.14
CA MET A 31 1.71 -5.71 3.61
C MET A 31 1.52 -5.49 5.11
N GLU A 32 0.27 -5.47 5.57
CA GLU A 32 0.01 -5.26 6.99
C GLU A 32 0.53 -6.43 7.82
N VAL A 33 0.35 -7.64 7.32
CA VAL A 33 0.84 -8.82 8.03
C VAL A 33 2.36 -8.76 8.12
N TYR A 34 3.01 -8.41 7.03
CA TYR A 34 4.46 -8.34 7.01
C TYR A 34 4.96 -7.31 8.02
N CYS A 35 4.36 -6.12 8.02
CA CYS A 35 4.78 -5.07 8.95
C CYS A 35 4.56 -5.51 10.40
N ASN A 36 3.48 -6.22 10.63
CA ASN A 36 3.19 -6.69 11.96
C ASN A 36 4.21 -7.72 12.42
N VAL A 37 4.54 -8.67 11.56
CA VAL A 37 5.53 -9.69 11.88
C VAL A 37 6.89 -9.07 12.13
N GLN A 38 7.25 -8.06 11.34
CA GLN A 38 8.54 -7.40 11.49
C GLN A 38 8.50 -6.32 12.57
N GLN A 39 7.36 -6.13 13.21
CA GLN A 39 7.19 -5.14 14.26
C GLN A 39 7.51 -3.73 13.80
N ILE A 40 7.15 -3.42 12.57
CA ILE A 40 7.32 -2.09 12.02
C ILE A 40 6.10 -1.29 12.42
N LYS A 41 6.28 -0.30 13.28
CA LYS A 41 5.17 0.49 13.77
C LYS A 41 5.13 1.91 13.26
N ASP A 42 6.22 2.37 12.73
CA ASP A 42 6.29 3.73 12.23
C ASP A 42 5.50 3.83 10.92
N GLU A 43 4.56 4.75 10.87
CA GLU A 43 3.68 4.90 9.71
C GLU A 43 4.46 5.19 8.43
N ALA A 44 5.39 6.12 8.50
CA ALA A 44 6.15 6.47 7.31
C ALA A 44 6.98 5.28 6.81
N THR A 45 7.51 4.48 7.72
CA THR A 45 8.30 3.33 7.35
C THR A 45 7.43 2.29 6.66
N LYS A 46 6.21 2.08 7.15
CA LYS A 46 5.29 1.13 6.52
C LYS A 46 5.00 1.57 5.09
N ILE A 47 4.75 2.85 4.90
CA ILE A 47 4.41 3.38 3.59
C ILE A 47 5.60 3.27 2.65
N ARG A 48 6.80 3.59 3.13
CA ARG A 48 7.98 3.50 2.28
C ARG A 48 8.23 2.05 1.87
N LEU A 49 8.03 1.13 2.78
CA LEU A 49 8.23 -0.27 2.48
C LEU A 49 7.23 -0.72 1.43
N ALA A 50 5.97 -0.33 1.59
CA ALA A 50 4.95 -0.69 0.64
C ALA A 50 5.24 -0.10 -0.73
N SER A 51 5.79 1.12 -0.77
CA SER A 51 6.07 1.77 -2.04
C SER A 51 7.12 1.02 -2.86
N LEU A 52 7.94 0.20 -2.21
CA LEU A 52 8.93 -0.58 -2.93
C LEU A 52 8.28 -1.75 -3.65
N ARG A 53 7.01 -2.02 -3.33
CA ARG A 53 6.28 -3.11 -3.94
C ARG A 53 5.22 -2.61 -4.91
N LEU A 54 5.38 -1.41 -5.42
CA LEU A 54 4.47 -0.86 -6.42
C LEU A 54 5.14 -0.96 -7.79
N GLU A 55 4.36 -1.28 -8.80
CA GLU A 55 4.89 -1.34 -10.15
C GLU A 55 3.80 -0.89 -11.10
N GLY A 56 4.10 -0.75 -12.35
CA GLY A 56 3.13 -0.34 -13.35
C GLY A 56 2.52 1.01 -13.05
N THR A 57 1.22 1.12 -13.24
CA THR A 57 0.55 2.40 -13.06
C THR A 57 0.56 2.86 -11.61
N THR A 58 0.63 1.93 -10.66
CA THR A 58 0.67 2.32 -9.27
C THR A 58 1.99 3.02 -8.96
N LEU A 59 3.08 2.56 -9.55
CA LEU A 59 4.37 3.18 -9.31
C LEU A 59 4.38 4.59 -9.89
N ILE A 60 3.77 4.78 -11.04
CA ILE A 60 3.70 6.09 -11.65
C ILE A 60 2.87 7.02 -10.76
N TRP A 61 1.77 6.51 -10.22
CA TRP A 61 0.93 7.27 -9.32
C TRP A 61 1.72 7.69 -8.06
N TRP A 62 2.49 6.77 -7.52
CA TRP A 62 3.28 7.05 -6.33
C TRP A 62 4.32 8.13 -6.62
N GLN A 63 5.02 8.01 -7.74
CA GLN A 63 6.05 8.97 -8.09
C GLN A 63 5.43 10.35 -8.29
N SER A 64 4.26 10.41 -8.88
CA SER A 64 3.58 11.66 -9.09
C SER A 64 3.21 12.31 -7.76
N LYS A 65 2.76 11.52 -6.79
CA LYS A 65 2.41 12.07 -5.48
C LYS A 65 3.63 12.60 -4.77
N MET A 66 4.72 11.87 -4.83
CA MET A 66 5.94 12.31 -4.16
C MET A 66 6.52 13.54 -4.82
N GLN A 67 6.39 13.64 -6.13
CA GLN A 67 6.94 14.74 -6.85
C GLN A 67 6.18 16.02 -6.59
N HIS A 68 4.86 15.95 -6.51
CA HIS A 68 4.06 17.12 -6.27
C HIS A 68 4.05 17.54 -4.81
N GLY A 69 4.41 16.63 -3.92
CA GLY A 69 4.42 16.97 -2.51
C GLY A 69 5.79 17.46 -2.13
N THR A 70 6.21 17.13 -0.92
CA THR A 70 7.48 17.58 -0.42
C THR A 70 8.51 16.50 -0.48
N GLN A 71 8.16 15.39 -1.06
CA GLN A 71 9.02 14.23 -1.14
C GLN A 71 9.19 13.60 0.24
N GLN A 72 8.39 14.02 1.21
CA GLN A 72 8.43 13.43 2.53
C GLN A 72 7.13 12.66 2.69
N VAL A 73 7.26 11.36 2.85
CA VAL A 73 6.11 10.47 2.95
C VAL A 73 5.12 10.96 3.99
N GLY A 74 5.60 11.39 5.14
CA GLY A 74 4.70 11.80 6.22
C GLY A 74 3.89 13.04 5.92
N LYS A 75 4.32 13.83 4.96
CA LYS A 75 3.57 15.02 4.62
C LYS A 75 2.53 14.74 3.57
N VAL A 76 2.79 13.77 2.71
CA VAL A 76 1.83 13.41 1.67
C VAL A 76 0.81 12.44 2.25
N PHE A 77 1.28 11.50 3.06
CA PHE A 77 0.40 10.53 3.67
C PHE A 77 0.72 10.49 5.17
N PRO A 78 -0.06 11.18 5.99
CA PRO A 78 0.20 11.24 7.43
C PRO A 78 0.15 9.89 8.12
N SER A 79 -0.61 8.94 7.59
CA SER A 79 -0.70 7.64 8.21
C SER A 79 -0.87 6.55 7.17
N TRP A 80 -0.70 5.32 7.60
CA TRP A 80 -0.92 4.16 6.74
C TRP A 80 -2.36 4.17 6.23
N HIS A 81 -3.29 4.53 7.09
CA HIS A 81 -4.69 4.59 6.72
C HIS A 81 -4.89 5.57 5.55
N ASP A 82 -4.24 6.73 5.61
CA ASP A 82 -4.38 7.73 4.56
C ASP A 82 -3.79 7.21 3.24
N PHE A 83 -2.67 6.51 3.31
CA PHE A 83 -2.05 5.95 2.12
C PHE A 83 -2.98 4.91 1.48
N ILE A 84 -3.53 4.02 2.29
CA ILE A 84 -4.41 2.97 1.77
C ILE A 84 -5.70 3.58 1.23
N SER A 85 -6.24 4.60 1.89
CA SER A 85 -7.43 5.26 1.41
C SER A 85 -7.20 5.89 0.04
N ALA A 86 -6.03 6.48 -0.15
CA ALA A 86 -5.70 7.09 -1.43
C ALA A 86 -5.57 6.02 -2.52
N LEU A 87 -4.99 4.87 -2.18
CA LEU A 87 -4.87 3.78 -3.13
C LEU A 87 -6.25 3.27 -3.52
N ARG A 88 -7.13 3.09 -2.57
CA ARG A 88 -8.46 2.59 -2.86
C ARG A 88 -9.23 3.58 -3.72
N LYS A 89 -9.07 4.84 -3.43
CA LYS A 89 -9.76 5.85 -4.18
C LYS A 89 -9.29 5.84 -5.64
N GLN A 90 -8.03 5.57 -5.87
CA GLN A 90 -7.48 5.60 -7.19
C GLN A 90 -7.67 4.30 -7.98
N PHE A 91 -7.61 3.17 -7.31
CA PHE A 91 -7.57 1.90 -8.01
C PHE A 91 -8.73 0.93 -7.78
N TYR A 92 -9.73 1.32 -7.01
CA TYR A 92 -10.90 0.47 -6.89
C TYR A 92 -11.73 0.64 -8.16
N PRO A 93 -12.49 -0.36 -8.54
CA PRO A 93 -13.35 -0.25 -9.71
C PRO A 93 -14.32 0.88 -9.54
N LEU A 94 -14.60 1.57 -10.62
CA LEU A 94 -15.50 2.70 -10.60
C LEU A 94 -16.86 2.26 -10.06
N GLY A 95 -17.38 2.97 -9.12
CA GLY A 95 -18.69 2.69 -8.55
C GLY A 95 -18.71 1.64 -7.45
N TYR A 96 -17.61 0.95 -7.24
CA TYR A 96 -17.59 -0.12 -6.26
C TYR A 96 -17.98 0.38 -4.87
N LYS A 97 -17.34 1.41 -4.43
CA LYS A 97 -17.61 1.95 -3.14
C LYS A 97 -18.94 2.66 -3.07
N GLU A 98 -19.31 3.31 -4.11
CA GLU A 98 -20.54 4.02 -4.14
C GLU A 98 -21.71 3.09 -4.03
N LYS A 99 -21.60 1.93 -4.64
CA LYS A 99 -22.65 0.98 -4.59
C LYS A 99 -22.84 0.55 -3.16
N ALA A 100 -21.79 0.34 -2.43
CA ALA A 100 -21.89 -0.07 -1.05
C ALA A 100 -22.54 1.00 -0.20
N LEU A 101 -22.31 2.24 -0.54
CA LEU A 101 -22.87 3.31 0.24
C LEU A 101 -24.35 3.49 -0.03
N ILE A 102 -24.77 3.27 -1.21
CA ILE A 102 -26.15 3.44 -1.57
C ILE A 102 -27.01 2.37 -0.97
N GLU A 103 -26.48 1.22 -0.80
CA GLU A 103 -27.20 0.16 -0.19
C GLU A 103 -27.08 0.17 1.28
#